data_82ea66bd28f129409532e3ec1678c2f8
#
_entry.id   82ea66bd28f129409532e3ec1678c2f8
#
_cell.length_a   1.000
_cell.length_b   1.000
_cell.length_c   1.000
_cell.angle_alpha   90.00
_cell.angle_beta   90.00
_cell.angle_gamma   90.00
#
_symmetry.space_group_name_H-M   'P 1'
#
loop_
_entity.id
_entity.type
_entity.pdbx_description
1 polymer ?
#
loop_
_entity_poly.entity_id
_entity_poly.type
_entity_poly.pdbx_seq_one_letter_code
_entity_poly.pdbx_strand_id
1 'polypeptide(L)'
;ASTFPDLPFEVGAMLLTRVISHPAPGVFTVDLGYKGVAADPAIPRAVLLGYENAETVMQNEEHWVLRMPVGHEDERPAVGQELYAAPKHICPTSALYPSILVAHDKAIVAEWPVTARNRKLSI
;
A
#
# COMPACT_ATOMS: atom_id res chain seq x y z
N ALA A 1 -1.08 10.59 -7.54
CA ALA A 1 -1.44 12.00 -7.53
C ALA A 1 -0.28 12.89 -7.10
N SER A 2 0.63 12.40 -6.28
CA SER A 2 1.81 13.17 -5.85
C SER A 2 2.77 13.50 -6.99
N THR A 3 2.73 12.76 -8.11
CA THR A 3 3.58 12.98 -9.27
C THR A 3 3.14 14.19 -10.12
N PHE A 4 1.86 14.57 -9.99
CA PHE A 4 1.25 15.68 -10.74
C PHE A 4 0.45 16.57 -9.79
N PRO A 5 1.13 17.39 -8.96
CA PRO A 5 0.47 18.15 -7.90
C PRO A 5 -0.49 19.25 -8.40
N ASP A 6 -0.35 19.67 -9.63
CA ASP A 6 -1.20 20.68 -10.27
C ASP A 6 -2.43 20.09 -10.97
N LEU A 7 -2.59 18.78 -10.99
CA LEU A 7 -3.78 18.15 -11.56
C LEU A 7 -4.85 17.92 -10.47
N PRO A 8 -6.14 18.12 -10.79
CA PRO A 8 -7.22 17.99 -9.80
C PRO A 8 -7.62 16.54 -9.55
N PHE A 9 -6.66 15.62 -9.46
CA PHE A 9 -6.91 14.21 -9.23
C PHE A 9 -6.73 13.86 -7.77
N GLU A 10 -7.65 13.09 -7.25
CA GLU A 10 -7.59 12.51 -5.91
C GLU A 10 -7.24 11.04 -5.99
N VAL A 11 -6.65 10.50 -4.93
CA VAL A 11 -6.37 9.07 -4.84
C VAL A 11 -7.68 8.31 -4.73
N GLY A 12 -8.03 7.57 -5.78
CA GLY A 12 -9.28 6.80 -5.85
C GLY A 12 -9.14 5.34 -5.47
N ALA A 13 -7.92 4.82 -5.36
CA ALA A 13 -7.68 3.42 -5.02
C ALA A 13 -6.55 3.33 -3.99
N MET A 14 -6.77 2.53 -2.95
CA MET A 14 -5.82 2.34 -1.86
C MET A 14 -5.71 0.87 -1.50
N LEU A 15 -4.57 0.49 -0.95
CA LEU A 15 -4.34 -0.83 -0.38
C LEU A 15 -4.51 -0.76 1.13
N LEU A 16 -5.18 -1.74 1.71
CA LEU A 16 -5.25 -1.92 3.15
C LEU A 16 -4.07 -2.77 3.59
N THR A 17 -3.34 -2.28 4.59
CA THR A 17 -2.23 -3.02 5.19
C THR A 17 -2.32 -2.94 6.71
N ARG A 18 -1.52 -3.73 7.40
CA ARG A 18 -1.54 -3.82 8.86
C ARG A 18 -0.11 -3.90 9.38
N VAL A 19 0.13 -3.25 10.51
CA VAL A 19 1.41 -3.37 11.21
C VAL A 19 1.49 -4.76 11.85
N ILE A 20 2.53 -5.50 11.52
CA ILE A 20 2.71 -6.88 11.99
C ILE A 20 3.85 -7.03 12.99
N SER A 21 4.81 -6.09 13.04
CA SER A 21 5.90 -6.19 14.00
C SER A 21 6.60 -4.86 14.24
N HIS A 22 7.31 -4.78 15.36
CA HIS A 22 8.25 -3.73 15.73
C HIS A 22 9.64 -4.33 15.86
N PRO A 23 10.43 -4.42 14.76
CA PRO A 23 11.73 -5.12 14.79
C PRO A 23 12.81 -4.43 15.62
N ALA A 24 12.73 -3.10 15.75
CA ALA A 24 13.71 -2.30 16.49
C ALA A 24 13.05 -0.99 16.92
N PRO A 25 13.66 -0.19 17.83
CA PRO A 25 13.13 1.12 18.20
C PRO A 25 12.92 2.00 16.95
N GLY A 26 11.75 2.61 16.86
CA GLY A 26 11.37 3.46 15.73
C GLY A 26 11.10 2.76 14.40
N VAL A 27 11.25 1.44 14.36
CA VAL A 27 11.03 0.63 13.14
C VAL A 27 9.73 -0.15 13.26
N PHE A 28 8.99 -0.21 12.17
CA PHE A 28 7.78 -1.02 12.09
C PHE A 28 7.68 -1.70 10.73
N THR A 29 7.00 -2.83 10.70
CA THR A 29 6.80 -3.62 9.48
C THR A 29 5.31 -3.72 9.19
N VAL A 30 4.93 -3.49 7.94
CA VAL A 30 3.57 -3.76 7.46
C VAL A 30 3.59 -4.93 6.47
N ASP A 31 2.45 -5.58 6.30
CA ASP A 31 2.28 -6.79 5.49
C ASP A 31 2.06 -6.48 3.99
N LEU A 32 2.69 -5.44 3.48
CA LEU A 32 2.55 -5.02 2.08
C LEU A 32 3.88 -5.12 1.33
N GLY A 33 4.09 -6.25 0.72
CA GLY A 33 5.21 -6.48 -0.20
C GLY A 33 4.74 -6.51 -1.66
N TYR A 34 5.64 -6.90 -2.58
CA TYR A 34 5.32 -6.86 -4.01
C TYR A 34 4.35 -7.97 -4.46
N LYS A 35 3.94 -8.88 -3.58
CA LYS A 35 2.80 -9.76 -3.84
C LYS A 35 1.46 -9.04 -3.71
N GLY A 36 1.43 -7.87 -3.06
CA GLY A 36 0.23 -7.06 -2.87
C GLY A 36 0.29 -5.68 -3.53
N VAL A 37 1.43 -5.29 -4.08
CA VAL A 37 1.60 -4.01 -4.78
C VAL A 37 2.55 -4.19 -5.95
N ALA A 38 2.31 -3.49 -7.06
CA ALA A 38 3.12 -3.60 -8.26
C ALA A 38 4.61 -3.38 -8.00
N ALA A 39 5.44 -4.26 -8.55
CA ALA A 39 6.88 -4.29 -8.32
C ALA A 39 7.69 -3.46 -9.34
N ASP A 40 7.05 -2.94 -10.38
CA ASP A 40 7.71 -2.17 -11.44
C ASP A 40 8.23 -0.81 -10.98
N PRO A 41 7.56 -0.05 -10.07
CA PRO A 41 8.16 1.16 -9.55
C PRO A 41 9.36 0.89 -8.65
N ALA A 42 10.25 1.87 -8.54
CA ALA A 42 11.33 1.82 -7.55
C ALA A 42 10.76 1.81 -6.12
N ILE A 43 11.51 1.23 -5.19
CA ILE A 43 11.17 1.21 -3.76
C ILE A 43 11.22 2.64 -3.20
N PRO A 44 10.22 3.10 -2.42
CA PRO A 44 9.00 2.38 -2.06
C PRO A 44 7.97 2.35 -3.21
N ARG A 45 7.22 1.26 -3.30
CA ARG A 45 6.24 1.03 -4.38
C ARG A 45 4.86 1.60 -4.09
N ALA A 46 4.70 2.19 -2.92
CA ALA A 46 3.49 2.83 -2.46
C ALA A 46 3.82 3.97 -1.52
N VAL A 47 2.84 4.83 -1.26
CA VAL A 47 2.92 5.88 -0.23
C VAL A 47 2.06 5.43 0.94
N LEU A 48 2.65 5.31 2.13
CA LEU A 48 1.92 4.93 3.33
C LEU A 48 1.26 6.18 3.92
N LEU A 49 -0.06 6.24 3.89
CA LEU A 49 -0.81 7.42 4.31
C LEU A 49 -0.70 7.63 5.82
N GLY A 50 -0.40 8.85 6.21
CA GLY A 50 -0.14 9.23 7.60
C GLY A 50 1.31 9.05 8.04
N TYR A 51 2.13 8.36 7.25
CA TYR A 51 3.53 8.05 7.55
C TYR A 51 4.45 8.33 6.36
N GLU A 52 4.12 9.38 5.61
CA GLU A 52 4.84 9.75 4.37
C GLU A 52 6.31 10.07 4.64
N ASN A 53 6.62 10.53 5.87
CA ASN A 53 7.98 10.89 6.28
C ASN A 53 8.80 9.70 6.79
N ALA A 54 8.20 8.52 6.95
CA ALA A 54 8.93 7.33 7.36
C ALA A 54 9.83 6.85 6.20
N GLU A 55 11.06 6.48 6.54
CA GLU A 55 12.02 5.98 5.57
C GLU A 55 11.77 4.50 5.30
N THR A 56 11.73 4.10 4.04
CA THR A 56 11.69 2.69 3.67
C THR A 56 13.05 2.06 3.87
N VAL A 57 13.13 1.10 4.78
CA VAL A 57 14.34 0.30 5.02
C VAL A 57 14.46 -0.81 3.98
N MET A 58 13.36 -1.53 3.76
CA MET A 58 13.27 -2.55 2.72
C MET A 58 11.82 -2.83 2.37
N GLN A 59 11.61 -3.36 1.17
CA GLN A 59 10.32 -3.87 0.74
C GLN A 59 10.56 -5.10 -0.11
N ASN A 60 10.07 -6.25 0.34
CA ASN A 60 10.23 -7.54 -0.32
C ASN A 60 8.86 -8.13 -0.72
N GLU A 61 8.79 -9.46 -0.84
CA GLU A 61 7.59 -10.16 -1.31
C GLU A 61 6.35 -9.88 -0.46
N GLU A 62 6.50 -9.89 0.88
CA GLU A 62 5.36 -9.84 1.80
C GLU A 62 5.50 -8.77 2.87
N HIS A 63 6.64 -8.09 2.94
CA HIS A 63 6.95 -7.16 4.01
C HIS A 63 7.46 -5.83 3.48
N TRP A 64 7.06 -4.77 4.15
CA TRP A 64 7.57 -3.42 3.97
C TRP A 64 8.01 -2.90 5.33
N VAL A 65 9.31 -2.68 5.48
CA VAL A 65 9.92 -2.22 6.72
C VAL A 65 10.22 -0.73 6.60
N LEU A 66 9.72 0.03 7.57
CA LEU A 66 9.86 1.48 7.61
C LEU A 66 10.48 1.92 8.93
N ARG A 67 11.19 3.05 8.87
CA ARG A 67 11.80 3.68 10.05
C ARG A 67 11.24 5.09 10.21
N MET A 68 10.81 5.42 11.43
CA MET A 68 10.36 6.76 11.75
C MET A 68 11.52 7.76 11.70
N PRO A 69 11.25 9.04 11.41
CA PRO A 69 12.27 10.08 11.49
C PRO A 69 12.89 10.17 12.89
N VAL A 70 14.15 10.60 12.96
CA VAL A 70 14.86 10.83 14.24
C VAL A 70 14.07 11.80 15.09
N GLY A 71 13.85 11.46 16.34
CA GLY A 71 13.04 12.24 17.29
C GLY A 71 11.56 11.91 17.28
N HIS A 72 11.10 11.06 16.34
CA HIS A 72 9.69 10.67 16.20
C HIS A 72 9.47 9.16 16.35
N GLU A 73 10.43 8.45 16.93
CA GLU A 73 10.42 6.99 17.05
C GLU A 73 9.17 6.45 17.76
N ASP A 74 8.69 7.18 18.78
CA ASP A 74 7.51 6.78 19.57
C ASP A 74 6.19 7.02 18.84
N GLU A 75 6.22 7.72 17.71
CA GLU A 75 5.03 8.03 16.92
C GLU A 75 4.70 6.91 15.91
N ARG A 76 5.48 5.84 15.87
CA ARG A 76 5.21 4.72 14.98
C ARG A 76 3.85 4.08 15.28
N PRO A 77 3.18 3.50 14.26
CA PRO A 77 1.90 2.84 14.48
C PRO A 77 2.05 1.59 15.34
N ALA A 78 1.01 1.27 16.10
CA ALA A 78 0.99 0.08 16.95
C ALA A 78 0.88 -1.21 16.12
N VAL A 79 1.41 -2.31 16.66
CA VAL A 79 1.19 -3.65 16.06
C VAL A 79 -0.31 -3.94 16.02
N GLY A 80 -0.79 -4.39 14.87
CA GLY A 80 -2.21 -4.65 14.63
C GLY A 80 -2.98 -3.47 14.05
N GLN A 81 -2.39 -2.27 14.02
CA GLN A 81 -3.04 -1.09 13.47
C GLN A 81 -3.19 -1.20 11.95
N GLU A 82 -4.39 -0.89 11.46
CA GLU A 82 -4.69 -0.84 10.03
C GLU A 82 -4.23 0.48 9.44
N LEU A 83 -3.60 0.40 8.28
CA LEU A 83 -3.11 1.56 7.54
C LEU A 83 -3.50 1.44 6.07
N TYR A 84 -3.47 2.55 5.37
CA TYR A 84 -3.76 2.60 3.94
C TYR A 84 -2.53 3.06 3.17
N ALA A 85 -2.31 2.46 2.01
CA ALA A 85 -1.22 2.80 1.12
C ALA A 85 -1.74 3.11 -0.28
N ALA A 86 -1.22 4.17 -0.87
CA ALA A 86 -1.53 4.53 -2.25
C ALA A 86 -0.47 3.91 -3.16
N PRO A 87 -0.83 2.97 -4.06
CA PRO A 87 0.14 2.36 -4.96
C PRO A 87 0.66 3.40 -5.96
N LYS A 88 1.94 3.31 -6.31
CA LYS A 88 2.53 4.17 -7.34
C LYS A 88 2.06 3.79 -8.74
N HIS A 89 1.71 2.52 -8.95
CA HIS A 89 1.23 2.03 -10.24
C HIS A 89 0.04 1.09 -10.02
N ILE A 90 -1.16 1.63 -10.22
CA ILE A 90 -2.41 0.89 -9.94
C ILE A 90 -2.68 -0.23 -10.95
N CYS A 91 -2.29 -0.08 -12.20
CA CYS A 91 -2.65 -1.05 -13.24
C CYS A 91 -2.16 -2.47 -12.92
N PRO A 92 -0.85 -2.72 -12.71
CA PRO A 92 -0.40 -4.05 -12.34
C PRO A 92 -0.73 -4.42 -10.89
N THR A 93 -0.96 -3.43 -10.01
CA THR A 93 -1.40 -3.68 -8.64
C THR A 93 -2.79 -4.31 -8.62
N SER A 94 -3.74 -3.76 -9.37
CA SER A 94 -5.10 -4.30 -9.44
C SER A 94 -5.13 -5.74 -9.95
N ALA A 95 -4.21 -6.11 -10.84
CA ALA A 95 -4.11 -7.47 -11.37
C ALA A 95 -3.70 -8.51 -10.32
N LEU A 96 -3.18 -8.10 -9.17
CA LEU A 96 -2.82 -9.00 -8.07
C LEU A 96 -4.04 -9.45 -7.25
N TYR A 97 -5.19 -8.82 -7.44
CA TYR A 97 -6.40 -9.06 -6.65
C TYR A 97 -7.54 -9.57 -7.52
N PRO A 98 -8.30 -10.57 -7.06
CA PRO A 98 -9.45 -11.06 -7.83
C PRO A 98 -10.61 -10.06 -7.85
N SER A 99 -10.70 -9.20 -6.84
CA SER A 99 -11.76 -8.20 -6.72
C SER A 99 -11.28 -6.96 -5.98
N ILE A 100 -12.05 -5.90 -6.11
CA ILE A 100 -11.83 -4.62 -5.44
C ILE A 100 -13.07 -4.30 -4.62
N LEU A 101 -12.86 -3.94 -3.35
CA LEU A 101 -13.94 -3.47 -2.49
C LEU A 101 -14.20 -2.00 -2.76
N VAL A 102 -15.45 -1.63 -2.93
CA VAL A 102 -15.86 -0.25 -3.16
C VAL A 102 -16.40 0.33 -1.87
N ALA A 103 -15.79 1.40 -1.40
CA ALA A 103 -16.17 2.08 -0.17
C ALA A 103 -16.83 3.43 -0.46
N HIS A 104 -17.88 3.74 0.31
CA HIS A 104 -18.54 5.05 0.29
C HIS A 104 -19.02 5.36 1.70
N ASP A 105 -18.74 6.58 2.17
CA ASP A 105 -19.10 7.03 3.52
C ASP A 105 -18.72 6.02 4.61
N LYS A 106 -17.47 5.52 4.57
CA LYS A 106 -16.90 4.59 5.56
C LYS A 106 -17.58 3.21 5.57
N ALA A 107 -18.31 2.86 4.53
CA ALA A 107 -18.96 1.55 4.40
C ALA A 107 -18.58 0.89 3.07
N ILE A 108 -18.47 -0.42 3.08
CA ILE A 108 -18.28 -1.19 1.84
C ILE A 108 -19.65 -1.32 1.18
N VAL A 109 -19.78 -0.78 -0.02
CA VAL A 109 -21.07 -0.74 -0.77
C VAL A 109 -21.11 -1.68 -1.96
N ALA A 110 -19.96 -2.16 -2.43
CA ALA A 110 -19.88 -3.09 -3.56
C ALA A 110 -18.56 -3.84 -3.57
N GLU A 111 -18.52 -4.89 -4.37
CA GLU A 111 -17.30 -5.62 -4.71
C GLU A 111 -17.27 -5.81 -6.21
N TRP A 112 -16.22 -5.35 -6.86
CA TRP A 112 -16.06 -5.44 -8.30
C TRP A 112 -15.01 -6.47 -8.67
N PRO A 113 -15.34 -7.48 -9.50
CA PRO A 113 -14.32 -8.42 -9.96
C PRO A 113 -13.32 -7.73 -10.90
N VAL A 114 -12.05 -8.10 -10.77
CA VAL A 114 -11.00 -7.66 -11.69
C VAL A 114 -10.98 -8.61 -12.88
N THR A 115 -11.87 -8.37 -13.85
CA THR A 115 -12.15 -9.33 -14.94
C THR A 115 -10.97 -9.54 -15.88
N ALA A 116 -10.21 -8.49 -16.15
CA ALA A 116 -9.11 -8.55 -17.12
C ALA A 116 -7.90 -9.36 -16.65
N ARG A 117 -7.81 -9.67 -15.34
CA ARG A 117 -6.71 -10.49 -14.82
C ARG A 117 -6.82 -11.98 -15.17
N ASN A 118 -8.02 -12.44 -15.49
CA ASN A 118 -8.30 -13.85 -15.78
C ASN A 118 -8.12 -14.16 -17.27
N ARG A 119 -6.97 -13.76 -17.82
CA ARG A 119 -6.69 -13.97 -19.24
C ARG A 119 -6.44 -15.45 -19.53
N LYS A 120 -7.19 -15.99 -20.49
CA LYS A 120 -6.94 -17.34 -21.02
C LYS A 120 -5.85 -17.30 -22.07
N LEU A 121 -4.99 -18.31 -22.05
CA LEU A 121 -4.08 -18.59 -23.15
C LEU A 121 -4.79 -19.49 -24.13
N SER A 122 -4.80 -19.09 -25.42
CA SER A 122 -5.25 -19.95 -26.51
C SER A 122 -4.05 -20.52 -27.23
N ILE A 123 -3.94 -21.82 -27.23
CA ILE A 123 -2.90 -22.62 -27.89
C ILE A 123 -3.56 -23.63 -28.80
#